data_c05604c52c0b07837b8bdf5b1d48bd62
#
_entry.id   c05604c52c0b07837b8bdf5b1d48bd62
#
_cell.length_a   1.000
_cell.length_b   1.000
_cell.length_c   1.000
_cell.angle_alpha   90.00
_cell.angle_beta   90.00
_cell.angle_gamma   90.00
#
_symmetry.space_group_name_H-M   'P 1'
#
loop_
_entity.id
_entity.type
_entity.pdbx_description
1 polymer ?
#
loop_
_entity_poly.entity_id
_entity_poly.type
_entity_poly.pdbx_seq_one_letter_code
_entity_poly.pdbx_strand_id
1 'polypeptide(L)'
;MLLAGTIFILTLVLVIWQPRGLGIGWSAAFGAALALATGGVQVADIPVVWHIVWNATATFIAVIIISLLLDESGFFEWAALHVSRWGRGRGRLLFTWIILLGAAVAALFANDGAALILTPIVIAMLRALGFSKGTMLAFVMAAGFIADTASLPLVVSNLVNIVSADFFAIGFREYASVMVPVDLAAILTALAMLHLFFRKDIPPAWDMALLKAPATAIKDPATFRTGWGVLLLLLAGFFVLEPLGIPVSAIAALGAGILFAVAKRGRVINTGKVLRGAPWQIVIFSLGMYLVVYGLRNAGLTDYLTTVLNMLAERGLWAATLGTGILSAFLSSIMNNMPSVLVGALSIEGSTASAAIKEAMIYANVIGCDLGPKITPIGSLATLLWLHVLAQKHITIGWGYYFRCGIIMTLPVLLVTLAALALRLSFNQP
;
A
#
# COMPACT_ATOMS: atom_id res chain seq x y z
N MET A 1 -20.53 -22.93 7.42
CA MET A 1 -19.95 -22.51 6.12
C MET A 1 -20.78 -21.45 5.41
N LEU A 2 -22.03 -21.74 4.98
CA LEU A 2 -22.85 -20.76 4.22
C LEU A 2 -23.06 -19.47 4.98
N LEU A 3 -23.36 -19.50 6.26
CA LEU A 3 -23.59 -18.32 7.10
C LEU A 3 -22.35 -17.42 7.19
N ALA A 4 -21.17 -18.00 7.44
CA ALA A 4 -19.91 -17.24 7.49
C ALA A 4 -19.57 -16.59 6.15
N GLY A 5 -19.74 -17.34 5.06
CA GLY A 5 -19.58 -16.79 3.69
C GLY A 5 -20.56 -15.65 3.39
N THR A 6 -21.83 -15.78 3.81
CA THR A 6 -22.84 -14.73 3.61
C THR A 6 -22.48 -13.46 4.41
N ILE A 7 -22.05 -13.59 5.67
CA ILE A 7 -21.61 -12.45 6.50
C ILE A 7 -20.40 -11.77 5.85
N PHE A 8 -19.45 -12.54 5.37
CA PHE A 8 -18.27 -12.02 4.68
C PHE A 8 -18.66 -11.22 3.43
N ILE A 9 -19.47 -11.81 2.53
CA ILE A 9 -19.93 -11.14 1.31
C ILE A 9 -20.73 -9.88 1.64
N LEU A 10 -21.65 -9.96 2.60
CA LEU A 10 -22.41 -8.78 3.06
C LEU A 10 -21.49 -7.67 3.56
N THR A 11 -20.48 -8.03 4.36
CA THR A 11 -19.50 -7.07 4.88
C THR A 11 -18.72 -6.42 3.76
N LEU A 12 -18.24 -7.21 2.78
CA LEU A 12 -17.55 -6.69 1.60
C LEU A 12 -18.42 -5.73 0.79
N VAL A 13 -19.68 -6.09 0.54
CA VAL A 13 -20.63 -5.24 -0.18
C VAL A 13 -20.81 -3.90 0.56
N LEU A 14 -20.97 -3.92 1.88
CA LEU A 14 -21.13 -2.70 2.67
C LEU A 14 -19.86 -1.84 2.66
N VAL A 15 -18.68 -2.45 2.74
CA VAL A 15 -17.38 -1.76 2.70
C VAL A 15 -17.16 -1.08 1.33
N ILE A 16 -17.53 -1.75 0.23
CA ILE A 16 -17.37 -1.22 -1.14
C ILE A 16 -18.44 -0.17 -1.45
N TRP A 17 -19.70 -0.46 -1.15
CA TRP A 17 -20.85 0.39 -1.49
C TRP A 17 -20.97 1.63 -0.61
N GLN A 18 -20.57 1.55 0.66
CA GLN A 18 -20.63 2.63 1.64
C GLN A 18 -21.99 3.38 1.63
N PRO A 19 -23.11 2.70 1.83
CA PRO A 19 -24.44 3.28 1.69
C PRO A 19 -24.61 4.49 2.64
N ARG A 20 -25.13 5.59 2.13
CA ARG A 20 -25.38 6.84 2.87
C ARG A 20 -24.11 7.43 3.55
N GLY A 21 -22.90 7.12 3.04
CA GLY A 21 -21.65 7.58 3.64
C GLY A 21 -21.23 6.78 4.87
N LEU A 22 -21.77 5.57 5.06
CA LEU A 22 -21.32 4.66 6.11
C LEU A 22 -19.82 4.37 5.91
N GLY A 23 -19.00 4.76 6.89
CA GLY A 23 -17.55 4.55 6.80
C GLY A 23 -17.21 3.06 6.80
N ILE A 24 -16.07 2.75 6.16
CA ILE A 24 -15.57 1.37 6.01
C ILE A 24 -15.42 0.65 7.37
N GLY A 25 -14.94 1.36 8.39
CA GLY A 25 -14.77 0.81 9.74
C GLY A 25 -16.11 0.37 10.34
N TRP A 26 -17.16 1.17 10.20
CA TRP A 26 -18.48 0.82 10.69
C TRP A 26 -19.10 -0.35 9.93
N SER A 27 -18.87 -0.43 8.61
CA SER A 27 -19.29 -1.58 7.80
C SER A 27 -18.64 -2.88 8.28
N ALA A 28 -17.32 -2.85 8.53
CA ALA A 28 -16.58 -4.00 9.05
C ALA A 28 -16.97 -4.35 10.49
N ALA A 29 -17.19 -3.35 11.35
CA ALA A 29 -17.67 -3.55 12.73
C ALA A 29 -19.05 -4.22 12.75
N PHE A 30 -19.95 -3.83 11.84
CA PHE A 30 -21.25 -4.47 11.69
C PHE A 30 -21.12 -5.94 11.28
N GLY A 31 -20.25 -6.25 10.31
CA GLY A 31 -19.96 -7.62 9.91
C GLY A 31 -19.39 -8.46 11.07
N ALA A 32 -18.45 -7.89 11.83
CA ALA A 32 -17.89 -8.54 13.02
C ALA A 32 -18.94 -8.79 14.10
N ALA A 33 -19.83 -7.82 14.35
CA ALA A 33 -20.95 -8.00 15.29
C ALA A 33 -21.89 -9.13 14.86
N LEU A 34 -22.18 -9.25 13.55
CA LEU A 34 -22.96 -10.37 13.02
C LEU A 34 -22.23 -11.70 13.19
N ALA A 35 -20.91 -11.75 12.94
CA ALA A 35 -20.10 -12.96 13.12
C ALA A 35 -20.08 -13.43 14.58
N LEU A 36 -20.00 -12.50 15.54
CA LEU A 36 -20.10 -12.76 16.97
C LEU A 36 -21.50 -13.22 17.37
N ALA A 37 -22.55 -12.52 16.94
CA ALA A 37 -23.94 -12.82 17.27
C ALA A 37 -24.39 -14.19 16.74
N THR A 38 -23.85 -14.65 15.63
CA THR A 38 -24.15 -15.95 15.01
C THR A 38 -23.26 -17.08 15.50
N GLY A 39 -22.30 -16.80 16.38
CA GLY A 39 -21.35 -17.79 16.90
C GLY A 39 -20.28 -18.26 15.89
N GLY A 40 -20.16 -17.57 14.74
CA GLY A 40 -19.10 -17.83 13.77
C GLY A 40 -17.72 -17.44 14.31
N VAL A 41 -17.69 -16.46 15.23
CA VAL A 41 -16.52 -16.02 16.00
C VAL A 41 -16.92 -15.98 17.47
N GLN A 42 -16.04 -16.41 18.35
CA GLN A 42 -16.25 -16.34 19.79
C GLN A 42 -15.65 -15.06 20.36
N VAL A 43 -16.16 -14.61 21.52
CA VAL A 43 -15.58 -13.46 22.23
C VAL A 43 -14.10 -13.69 22.58
N ALA A 44 -13.74 -14.94 22.84
CA ALA A 44 -12.35 -15.36 23.08
C ALA A 44 -11.41 -15.17 21.87
N ASP A 45 -11.95 -15.08 20.66
CA ASP A 45 -11.15 -14.84 19.43
C ASP A 45 -10.75 -13.36 19.30
N ILE A 46 -11.45 -12.43 19.95
CA ILE A 46 -11.17 -11.00 19.87
C ILE A 46 -9.73 -10.66 20.32
N PRO A 47 -9.25 -11.12 21.50
CA PRO A 47 -7.87 -10.90 21.91
C PRO A 47 -6.85 -11.53 20.94
N VAL A 48 -7.15 -12.68 20.36
CA VAL A 48 -6.29 -13.36 19.39
C VAL A 48 -6.13 -12.50 18.14
N VAL A 49 -7.24 -12.07 17.56
CA VAL A 49 -7.25 -11.19 16.38
C VAL A 49 -6.58 -9.85 16.70
N TRP A 50 -6.87 -9.25 17.87
CA TRP A 50 -6.20 -8.02 18.29
C TRP A 50 -4.69 -8.17 18.33
N HIS A 51 -4.20 -9.30 18.86
CA HIS A 51 -2.76 -9.57 18.93
C HIS A 51 -2.10 -9.64 17.54
N ILE A 52 -2.83 -10.10 16.54
CA ILE A 52 -2.35 -10.15 15.15
C ILE A 52 -2.26 -8.74 14.52
N VAL A 53 -3.23 -7.84 14.82
CA VAL A 53 -3.39 -6.62 14.02
C VAL A 53 -2.93 -5.34 14.71
N TRP A 54 -2.72 -5.32 16.04
CA TRP A 54 -2.48 -4.09 16.79
C TRP A 54 -1.20 -3.38 16.36
N ASN A 55 -0.10 -4.12 16.21
CA ASN A 55 1.21 -3.56 15.85
C ASN A 55 1.17 -3.01 14.42
N ALA A 56 0.59 -3.75 13.48
CA ALA A 56 0.40 -3.32 12.12
C ALA A 56 -0.44 -2.04 12.03
N THR A 57 -1.57 -2.01 12.74
CA THR A 57 -2.49 -0.87 12.74
C THR A 57 -1.86 0.36 13.38
N ALA A 58 -1.17 0.20 14.50
CA ALA A 58 -0.47 1.28 15.20
C ALA A 58 0.68 1.85 14.35
N THR A 59 1.47 0.98 13.72
CA THR A 59 2.54 1.38 12.79
C THR A 59 1.98 2.21 11.64
N PHE A 60 0.92 1.71 10.99
CA PHE A 60 0.31 2.36 9.86
C PHE A 60 -0.21 3.76 10.20
N ILE A 61 -0.93 3.91 11.32
CA ILE A 61 -1.42 5.22 11.79
C ILE A 61 -0.26 6.17 12.09
N ALA A 62 0.81 5.70 12.76
CA ALA A 62 1.95 6.53 13.07
C ALA A 62 2.67 7.03 11.80
N VAL A 63 2.88 6.16 10.81
CA VAL A 63 3.50 6.51 9.52
C VAL A 63 2.62 7.50 8.75
N ILE A 64 1.29 7.35 8.76
CA ILE A 64 0.40 8.31 8.11
C ILE A 64 0.41 9.67 8.82
N ILE A 65 0.45 9.71 10.15
CA ILE A 65 0.58 10.99 10.89
C ILE A 65 1.88 11.70 10.51
N ILE A 66 3.00 10.96 10.40
CA ILE A 66 4.27 11.52 9.92
C ILE A 66 4.10 12.10 8.50
N SER A 67 3.49 11.33 7.59
CA SER A 67 3.24 11.76 6.21
C SER A 67 2.40 13.03 6.14
N LEU A 68 1.32 13.12 6.91
CA LEU A 68 0.45 14.30 6.95
C LEU A 68 1.16 15.54 7.52
N LEU A 69 1.98 15.37 8.57
CA LEU A 69 2.77 16.48 9.13
C LEU A 69 3.83 16.97 8.13
N LEU A 70 4.47 16.06 7.42
CA LEU A 70 5.44 16.40 6.38
C LEU A 70 4.76 17.09 5.18
N ASP A 71 3.57 16.67 4.78
CA ASP A 71 2.78 17.31 3.73
C ASP A 71 2.41 18.75 4.11
N GLU A 72 1.88 18.96 5.30
CA GLU A 72 1.54 20.29 5.80
C GLU A 72 2.79 21.20 5.93
N SER A 73 3.99 20.63 6.15
CA SER A 73 5.25 21.39 6.16
C SER A 73 5.74 21.80 4.77
N GLY A 74 5.17 21.23 3.70
CA GLY A 74 5.56 21.44 2.31
C GLY A 74 6.66 20.47 1.81
N PHE A 75 6.97 19.41 2.55
CA PHE A 75 8.03 18.47 2.23
C PHE A 75 7.85 17.80 0.86
N PHE A 76 6.66 17.28 0.59
CA PHE A 76 6.41 16.57 -0.67
C PHE A 76 6.31 17.51 -1.87
N GLU A 77 5.76 18.72 -1.70
CA GLU A 77 5.78 19.76 -2.74
C GLU A 77 7.21 20.19 -3.06
N TRP A 78 8.04 20.39 -2.03
CA TRP A 78 9.47 20.68 -2.19
C TRP A 78 10.17 19.57 -2.96
N ALA A 79 9.95 18.31 -2.60
CA ALA A 79 10.55 17.16 -3.26
C ALA A 79 10.11 17.06 -4.73
N ALA A 80 8.82 17.23 -5.01
CA ALA A 80 8.28 17.20 -6.37
C ALA A 80 8.88 18.32 -7.25
N LEU A 81 8.97 19.54 -6.75
CA LEU A 81 9.59 20.67 -7.46
C LEU A 81 11.09 20.46 -7.67
N HIS A 82 11.77 19.90 -6.68
CA HIS A 82 13.21 19.63 -6.76
C HIS A 82 13.53 18.57 -7.82
N VAL A 83 12.82 17.45 -7.77
CA VAL A 83 12.96 16.33 -8.69
C VAL A 83 12.54 16.72 -10.12
N SER A 84 11.53 17.57 -10.26
CA SER A 84 11.08 18.05 -11.58
C SER A 84 12.15 18.86 -12.31
N ARG A 85 13.01 19.58 -11.59
CA ARG A 85 14.16 20.28 -12.19
C ARG A 85 15.16 19.33 -12.83
N TRP A 86 15.29 18.10 -12.33
CA TRP A 86 16.13 17.08 -12.95
C TRP A 86 15.60 16.63 -14.31
N GLY A 87 14.35 16.91 -14.62
CA GLY A 87 13.75 16.71 -15.94
C GLY A 87 14.33 17.59 -17.07
N ARG A 88 15.05 18.67 -16.72
CA ARG A 88 15.79 19.56 -17.66
C ARG A 88 14.98 19.97 -18.88
N GLY A 89 13.71 20.27 -18.71
CA GLY A 89 12.80 20.65 -19.79
C GLY A 89 12.37 19.50 -20.72
N ARG A 90 12.78 18.26 -20.47
CA ARG A 90 12.40 17.07 -21.25
C ARG A 90 11.21 16.36 -20.59
N GLY A 91 10.10 16.21 -21.31
CA GLY A 91 8.88 15.61 -20.74
C GLY A 91 9.06 14.15 -20.30
N ARG A 92 9.79 13.33 -21.07
CA ARG A 92 10.07 11.94 -20.69
C ARG A 92 10.90 11.82 -19.42
N LEU A 93 11.88 12.70 -19.21
CA LEU A 93 12.66 12.74 -17.97
C LEU A 93 11.82 13.21 -16.79
N LEU A 94 10.97 14.22 -16.99
CA LEU A 94 10.03 14.66 -15.96
C LEU A 94 9.11 13.52 -15.55
N PHE A 95 8.54 12.78 -16.49
CA PHE A 95 7.69 11.62 -16.24
C PHE A 95 8.43 10.55 -15.44
N THR A 96 9.66 10.18 -15.85
CA THR A 96 10.52 9.25 -15.13
C THR A 96 10.75 9.69 -13.68
N TRP A 97 11.15 10.94 -13.48
CA TRP A 97 11.49 11.43 -12.13
C TRP A 97 10.28 11.55 -11.22
N ILE A 98 9.11 11.89 -11.73
CA ILE A 98 7.86 11.88 -10.94
C ILE A 98 7.47 10.46 -10.55
N ILE A 99 7.64 9.47 -11.44
CA ILE A 99 7.42 8.05 -11.11
C ILE A 99 8.40 7.60 -10.02
N LEU A 100 9.69 7.90 -10.16
CA LEU A 100 10.70 7.52 -9.17
C LEU A 100 10.49 8.21 -7.81
N LEU A 101 10.04 9.46 -7.81
CA LEU A 101 9.62 10.15 -6.59
C LEU A 101 8.43 9.43 -5.94
N GLY A 102 7.42 9.06 -6.74
CA GLY A 102 6.27 8.29 -6.27
C GLY A 102 6.68 6.96 -5.65
N ALA A 103 7.64 6.27 -6.29
CA ALA A 103 8.20 5.03 -5.76
C ALA A 103 8.92 5.24 -4.42
N ALA A 104 9.78 6.25 -4.32
CA ALA A 104 10.50 6.54 -3.08
C ALA A 104 9.57 6.91 -1.93
N VAL A 105 8.52 7.70 -2.22
CA VAL A 105 7.51 8.07 -1.21
C VAL A 105 6.69 6.85 -0.79
N ALA A 106 6.25 6.00 -1.72
CA ALA A 106 5.49 4.80 -1.40
C ALA A 106 6.30 3.80 -0.55
N ALA A 107 7.59 3.64 -0.85
CA ALA A 107 8.48 2.77 -0.09
C ALA A 107 8.67 3.22 1.38
N LEU A 108 8.62 4.53 1.65
CA LEU A 108 8.95 5.09 2.96
C LEU A 108 7.74 5.50 3.80
N PHE A 109 6.61 5.87 3.15
CA PHE A 109 5.48 6.55 3.81
C PHE A 109 4.13 5.85 3.68
N ALA A 110 4.10 4.61 3.30
CA ALA A 110 2.91 3.86 2.90
C ALA A 110 2.26 4.34 1.57
N ASN A 111 1.78 3.38 0.80
CA ASN A 111 1.20 3.59 -0.52
C ASN A 111 -0.02 4.51 -0.52
N ASP A 112 -0.91 4.37 0.46
CA ASP A 112 -2.13 5.17 0.58
C ASP A 112 -1.78 6.66 0.75
N GLY A 113 -0.79 6.97 1.60
CA GLY A 113 -0.26 8.31 1.78
C GLY A 113 0.39 8.84 0.51
N ALA A 114 1.21 8.03 -0.16
CA ALA A 114 1.88 8.42 -1.40
C ALA A 114 0.89 8.81 -2.50
N ALA A 115 -0.11 7.97 -2.77
CA ALA A 115 -1.12 8.23 -3.78
C ALA A 115 -1.95 9.48 -3.49
N LEU A 116 -2.40 9.65 -2.25
CA LEU A 116 -3.28 10.77 -1.86
C LEU A 116 -2.55 12.11 -1.75
N ILE A 117 -1.29 12.11 -1.31
CA ILE A 117 -0.50 13.34 -1.12
C ILE A 117 0.13 13.80 -2.42
N LEU A 118 0.81 12.91 -3.15
CA LEU A 118 1.51 13.30 -4.37
C LEU A 118 0.57 13.67 -5.52
N THR A 119 -0.57 13.03 -5.63
CA THR A 119 -1.50 13.28 -6.75
C THR A 119 -1.96 14.75 -6.84
N PRO A 120 -2.45 15.40 -5.77
CA PRO A 120 -2.80 16.83 -5.83
C PRO A 120 -1.62 17.73 -6.18
N ILE A 121 -0.42 17.42 -5.66
CA ILE A 121 0.82 18.16 -5.91
C ILE A 121 1.19 18.07 -7.40
N VAL A 122 1.21 16.86 -7.93
CA VAL A 122 1.50 16.61 -9.36
C VAL A 122 0.48 17.32 -10.24
N ILE A 123 -0.81 17.26 -9.94
CA ILE A 123 -1.85 17.97 -10.69
C ILE A 123 -1.62 19.48 -10.67
N ALA A 124 -1.36 20.05 -9.49
CA ALA A 124 -1.13 21.50 -9.36
C ALA A 124 0.10 21.95 -10.16
N MET A 125 1.19 21.18 -10.10
CA MET A 125 2.41 21.42 -10.84
C MET A 125 2.16 21.35 -12.36
N LEU A 126 1.51 20.28 -12.85
CA LEU A 126 1.25 20.10 -14.28
C LEU A 126 0.31 21.19 -14.86
N ARG A 127 -0.66 21.66 -14.06
CA ARG A 127 -1.51 22.79 -14.42
C ARG A 127 -0.70 24.09 -14.54
N ALA A 128 0.20 24.34 -13.59
CA ALA A 128 1.08 25.50 -13.62
C ALA A 128 2.02 25.48 -14.85
N LEU A 129 2.43 24.29 -15.29
CA LEU A 129 3.24 24.07 -16.48
C LEU A 129 2.43 24.09 -17.79
N GLY A 130 1.11 24.30 -17.72
CA GLY A 130 0.24 24.39 -18.89
C GLY A 130 0.03 23.10 -19.66
N PHE A 131 0.19 21.94 -19.03
CA PHE A 131 0.05 20.65 -19.69
C PHE A 131 -1.40 20.33 -20.05
N SER A 132 -1.56 19.57 -21.14
CA SER A 132 -2.86 19.11 -21.63
C SER A 132 -3.54 18.15 -20.64
N LYS A 133 -4.86 18.02 -20.77
CA LYS A 133 -5.63 17.04 -19.95
C LYS A 133 -5.14 15.61 -20.14
N GLY A 134 -4.76 15.21 -21.36
CA GLY A 134 -4.21 13.88 -21.65
C GLY A 134 -2.88 13.64 -20.95
N THR A 135 -1.97 14.61 -21.01
CA THR A 135 -0.70 14.57 -20.29
C THR A 135 -0.91 14.49 -18.78
N MET A 136 -1.79 15.33 -18.22
CA MET A 136 -2.13 15.26 -16.79
C MET A 136 -2.66 13.89 -16.39
N LEU A 137 -3.53 13.29 -17.20
CA LEU A 137 -4.07 11.94 -16.95
C LEU A 137 -2.94 10.91 -16.94
N ALA A 138 -1.99 10.97 -17.89
CA ALA A 138 -0.85 10.06 -17.94
C ALA A 138 0.02 10.12 -16.66
N PHE A 139 0.37 11.32 -16.20
CA PHE A 139 1.16 11.50 -14.99
C PHE A 139 0.42 11.06 -13.73
N VAL A 140 -0.86 11.37 -13.65
CA VAL A 140 -1.68 11.00 -12.49
C VAL A 140 -1.89 9.49 -12.42
N MET A 141 -2.18 8.85 -13.55
CA MET A 141 -2.25 7.38 -13.63
C MET A 141 -0.91 6.74 -13.22
N ALA A 142 0.20 7.29 -13.72
CA ALA A 142 1.53 6.81 -13.36
C ALA A 142 1.81 6.93 -11.86
N ALA A 143 1.46 8.08 -11.24
CA ALA A 143 1.62 8.29 -9.80
C ALA A 143 0.78 7.31 -8.96
N GLY A 144 -0.47 7.04 -9.34
CA GLY A 144 -1.31 6.04 -8.68
C GLY A 144 -0.78 4.63 -8.83
N PHE A 145 -0.41 4.22 -10.03
CA PHE A 145 0.10 2.86 -10.29
C PHE A 145 1.45 2.58 -9.63
N ILE A 146 2.36 3.57 -9.58
CA ILE A 146 3.67 3.36 -8.96
C ILE A 146 3.57 3.33 -7.44
N ALA A 147 2.64 4.06 -6.84
CA ALA A 147 2.46 4.08 -5.38
C ALA A 147 2.19 2.67 -4.83
N ASP A 148 1.30 1.91 -5.46
CA ASP A 148 1.05 0.52 -5.07
C ASP A 148 2.19 -0.41 -5.49
N THR A 149 2.84 -0.18 -6.66
CA THR A 149 3.92 -1.06 -7.13
C THR A 149 5.13 -1.00 -6.22
N ALA A 150 5.54 0.20 -5.83
CA ALA A 150 6.76 0.44 -5.05
C ALA A 150 6.52 0.40 -3.54
N SER A 151 5.43 -0.19 -3.10
CA SER A 151 5.11 -0.37 -1.68
C SER A 151 5.51 -1.74 -1.13
N LEU A 152 6.21 -2.53 -1.93
CA LEU A 152 6.65 -3.88 -1.55
C LEU A 152 7.94 -3.94 -0.70
N PRO A 153 8.91 -2.96 -0.74
CA PRO A 153 10.28 -3.25 -0.34
C PRO A 153 10.48 -3.32 1.18
N LEU A 154 9.67 -2.61 1.95
CA LEU A 154 9.79 -2.53 3.41
C LEU A 154 8.49 -2.93 4.09
N VAL A 155 8.60 -3.46 5.29
CA VAL A 155 7.43 -3.81 6.12
C VAL A 155 6.47 -2.63 6.26
N VAL A 156 6.99 -1.43 6.50
CA VAL A 156 6.18 -0.21 6.74
C VAL A 156 5.56 0.41 5.50
N SER A 157 5.93 -0.06 4.31
CA SER A 157 5.50 0.56 3.04
C SER A 157 4.02 0.30 2.72
N ASN A 158 3.43 -0.74 3.29
CA ASN A 158 2.02 -1.09 3.10
C ASN A 158 1.48 -1.85 4.32
N LEU A 159 0.20 -1.64 4.63
CA LEU A 159 -0.47 -2.36 5.72
C LEU A 159 -0.49 -3.87 5.47
N VAL A 160 -0.60 -4.32 4.22
CA VAL A 160 -0.51 -5.74 3.81
C VAL A 160 0.83 -6.35 4.24
N ASN A 161 1.94 -5.62 4.03
CA ASN A 161 3.28 -6.07 4.39
C ASN A 161 3.43 -6.21 5.90
N ILE A 162 2.98 -5.18 6.65
CA ILE A 162 3.08 -5.17 8.11
C ILE A 162 2.32 -6.35 8.70
N VAL A 163 1.09 -6.55 8.24
CA VAL A 163 0.23 -7.66 8.71
C VAL A 163 0.85 -9.02 8.41
N SER A 164 1.37 -9.20 7.19
CA SER A 164 1.99 -10.47 6.80
C SER A 164 3.28 -10.72 7.59
N ALA A 165 4.12 -9.70 7.77
CA ALA A 165 5.35 -9.79 8.54
C ALA A 165 5.08 -10.11 10.02
N ASP A 166 4.12 -9.42 10.65
CA ASP A 166 3.72 -9.67 12.03
C ASP A 166 3.12 -11.09 12.21
N PHE A 167 2.25 -11.51 11.27
CA PHE A 167 1.59 -12.81 11.34
C PHE A 167 2.57 -13.97 11.29
N PHE A 168 3.59 -13.88 10.43
CA PHE A 168 4.61 -14.92 10.26
C PHE A 168 5.89 -14.67 11.05
N ALA A 169 5.91 -13.65 11.92
CA ALA A 169 7.07 -13.22 12.70
C ALA A 169 8.34 -12.99 11.86
N ILE A 170 8.18 -12.39 10.66
CA ILE A 170 9.28 -12.03 9.78
C ILE A 170 9.84 -10.68 10.21
N GLY A 171 11.13 -10.65 10.57
CA GLY A 171 11.82 -9.42 10.99
C GLY A 171 11.97 -8.41 9.85
N PHE A 172 12.05 -7.13 10.20
CA PHE A 172 12.16 -6.04 9.23
C PHE A 172 13.36 -6.21 8.27
N ARG A 173 14.51 -6.61 8.82
CA ARG A 173 15.75 -6.83 8.04
C ARG A 173 15.61 -8.01 7.08
N GLU A 174 15.02 -9.10 7.55
CA GLU A 174 14.77 -10.30 6.75
C GLU A 174 13.83 -9.98 5.58
N TYR A 175 12.69 -9.35 5.87
CA TYR A 175 11.74 -8.91 4.87
C TYR A 175 12.38 -8.02 3.81
N ALA A 176 13.12 -6.99 4.22
CA ALA A 176 13.79 -6.07 3.31
C ALA A 176 14.86 -6.77 2.43
N SER A 177 15.58 -7.75 2.97
CA SER A 177 16.62 -8.50 2.23
C SER A 177 16.07 -9.29 1.05
N VAL A 178 14.81 -9.75 1.17
CA VAL A 178 14.09 -10.46 0.11
C VAL A 178 13.38 -9.47 -0.81
N MET A 179 12.64 -8.53 -0.24
CA MET A 179 11.68 -7.73 -1.00
C MET A 179 12.27 -6.50 -1.68
N VAL A 180 13.39 -5.93 -1.19
CA VAL A 180 14.03 -4.79 -1.87
C VAL A 180 14.49 -5.14 -3.29
N PRO A 181 15.25 -6.21 -3.54
CA PRO A 181 15.62 -6.58 -4.91
C PRO A 181 14.43 -6.98 -5.79
N VAL A 182 13.40 -7.59 -5.19
CA VAL A 182 12.16 -7.96 -5.90
C VAL A 182 11.38 -6.71 -6.31
N ASP A 183 11.28 -5.73 -5.43
CA ASP A 183 10.59 -4.47 -5.72
C ASP A 183 11.33 -3.62 -6.77
N LEU A 184 12.66 -3.65 -6.79
CA LEU A 184 13.42 -3.02 -7.86
C LEU A 184 13.04 -3.57 -9.25
N ALA A 185 12.84 -4.88 -9.37
CA ALA A 185 12.36 -5.49 -10.62
C ALA A 185 10.91 -5.02 -10.93
N ALA A 186 10.05 -4.91 -9.92
CA ALA A 186 8.70 -4.38 -10.06
C ALA A 186 8.70 -2.93 -10.55
N ILE A 187 9.48 -2.05 -9.92
CA ILE A 187 9.61 -0.63 -10.27
C ILE A 187 10.13 -0.46 -11.71
N LEU A 188 11.18 -1.19 -12.08
CA LEU A 188 11.75 -1.11 -13.43
C LEU A 188 10.75 -1.57 -14.48
N THR A 189 10.02 -2.65 -14.22
CA THR A 189 8.98 -3.14 -15.12
C THR A 189 7.82 -2.15 -15.21
N ALA A 190 7.36 -1.61 -14.08
CA ALA A 190 6.30 -0.60 -14.06
C ALA A 190 6.72 0.67 -14.81
N LEU A 191 7.95 1.14 -14.62
CA LEU A 191 8.51 2.29 -15.33
C LEU A 191 8.51 2.06 -16.85
N ALA A 192 8.95 0.88 -17.30
CA ALA A 192 8.94 0.52 -18.70
C ALA A 192 7.50 0.47 -19.26
N MET A 193 6.57 -0.18 -18.55
CA MET A 193 5.18 -0.30 -18.96
C MET A 193 4.47 1.06 -19.02
N LEU A 194 4.69 1.94 -18.03
CA LEU A 194 4.12 3.28 -18.00
C LEU A 194 4.64 4.14 -19.15
N HIS A 195 5.95 4.09 -19.46
CA HIS A 195 6.51 4.79 -20.62
C HIS A 195 5.97 4.26 -21.94
N LEU A 196 5.84 2.94 -22.07
CA LEU A 196 5.32 2.32 -23.29
C LEU A 196 3.85 2.67 -23.51
N PHE A 197 3.05 2.64 -22.47
CA PHE A 197 1.61 2.88 -22.53
C PHE A 197 1.30 4.37 -22.81
N PHE A 198 1.95 5.28 -22.09
CA PHE A 198 1.69 6.73 -22.20
C PHE A 198 2.63 7.47 -23.14
N ARG A 199 3.40 6.77 -23.99
CA ARG A 199 4.42 7.37 -24.86
C ARG A 199 3.93 8.51 -25.76
N LYS A 200 2.62 8.49 -26.10
CA LYS A 200 1.98 9.51 -26.96
C LYS A 200 1.47 10.71 -26.16
N ASP A 201 1.23 10.54 -24.88
CA ASP A 201 0.66 11.56 -24.00
C ASP A 201 1.74 12.37 -23.28
N ILE A 202 3.00 11.90 -23.32
CA ILE A 202 4.15 12.58 -22.69
C ILE A 202 4.67 13.62 -23.68
N PRO A 203 4.67 14.92 -23.32
CA PRO A 203 5.20 15.96 -24.20
C PRO A 203 6.71 15.80 -24.39
N PRO A 204 7.26 16.18 -25.56
CA PRO A 204 8.71 16.11 -25.81
C PRO A 204 9.50 17.09 -24.95
N ALA A 205 8.96 18.27 -24.72
CA ALA A 205 9.59 19.36 -23.96
C ALA A 205 8.58 20.15 -23.14
N TRP A 206 9.07 20.87 -22.15
CA TRP A 206 8.30 21.78 -21.30
C TRP A 206 9.18 22.94 -20.82
N ASP A 207 8.56 24.07 -20.45
CA ASP A 207 9.28 25.28 -20.04
C ASP A 207 9.63 25.23 -18.55
N MET A 208 10.91 25.15 -18.24
CA MET A 208 11.42 25.16 -16.85
C MET A 208 11.23 26.49 -16.14
N ALA A 209 11.07 27.60 -16.87
CA ALA A 209 10.86 28.92 -16.28
C ALA A 209 9.52 29.01 -15.53
N LEU A 210 8.53 28.18 -15.92
CA LEU A 210 7.23 28.11 -15.27
C LEU A 210 7.26 27.35 -13.93
N LEU A 211 8.35 26.64 -13.64
CA LEU A 211 8.47 25.86 -12.41
C LEU A 211 8.87 26.75 -11.24
N LYS A 212 8.07 26.73 -10.18
CA LYS A 212 8.36 27.44 -8.93
C LYS A 212 9.69 27.00 -8.32
N ALA A 213 10.34 27.89 -7.58
CA ALA A 213 11.53 27.52 -6.81
C ALA A 213 11.16 26.56 -5.67
N PRO A 214 11.88 25.42 -5.48
CA PRO A 214 11.56 24.45 -4.43
C PRO A 214 11.47 25.05 -3.03
N ALA A 215 12.31 26.03 -2.72
CA ALA A 215 12.31 26.70 -1.41
C ALA A 215 10.97 27.38 -1.06
N THR A 216 10.18 27.77 -2.06
CA THR A 216 8.88 28.42 -1.86
C THR A 216 7.80 27.44 -1.35
N ALA A 217 8.03 26.13 -1.47
CA ALA A 217 7.11 25.11 -1.00
C ALA A 217 7.22 24.88 0.53
N ILE A 218 8.33 25.26 1.15
CA ILE A 218 8.56 25.03 2.58
C ILE A 218 7.71 26.02 3.38
N LYS A 219 6.67 25.49 4.04
CA LYS A 219 5.73 26.29 4.86
C LYS A 219 6.16 26.37 6.31
N ASP A 220 6.68 25.26 6.87
CA ASP A 220 7.21 25.19 8.23
C ASP A 220 8.65 24.62 8.21
N PRO A 221 9.68 25.48 8.23
CA PRO A 221 11.07 25.07 8.19
C PRO A 221 11.50 24.17 9.37
N ALA A 222 10.89 24.35 10.55
CA ALA A 222 11.23 23.54 11.72
C ALA A 222 10.77 22.10 11.52
N THR A 223 9.50 21.90 11.20
CA THR A 223 8.94 20.57 10.92
C THR A 223 9.60 19.93 9.71
N PHE A 224 9.87 20.69 8.65
CA PHE A 224 10.57 20.22 7.45
C PHE A 224 11.97 19.65 7.77
N ARG A 225 12.78 20.39 8.54
CA ARG A 225 14.14 19.92 8.93
C ARG A 225 14.08 18.73 9.88
N THR A 226 13.19 18.77 10.86
CA THR A 226 12.97 17.65 11.79
C THR A 226 12.51 16.41 11.06
N GLY A 227 11.74 16.56 9.96
CA GLY A 227 11.30 15.47 9.10
C GLY A 227 12.45 14.61 8.60
N TRP A 228 13.52 15.21 8.12
CA TRP A 228 14.73 14.47 7.70
C TRP A 228 15.34 13.67 8.86
N GLY A 229 15.43 14.26 10.05
CA GLY A 229 15.92 13.56 11.25
C GLY A 229 15.00 12.39 11.64
N VAL A 230 13.68 12.57 11.55
CA VAL A 230 12.70 11.51 11.83
C VAL A 230 12.80 10.38 10.80
N LEU A 231 12.95 10.69 9.51
CA LEU A 231 13.12 9.65 8.48
C LEU A 231 14.39 8.81 8.72
N LEU A 232 15.50 9.46 9.07
CA LEU A 232 16.74 8.76 9.44
C LEU A 232 16.54 7.92 10.70
N LEU A 233 15.87 8.46 11.72
CA LEU A 233 15.53 7.74 12.95
C LEU A 233 14.70 6.49 12.66
N LEU A 234 13.67 6.61 11.79
CA LEU A 234 12.82 5.48 11.42
C LEU A 234 13.63 4.40 10.71
N LEU A 235 14.37 4.76 9.66
CA LEU A 235 15.18 3.79 8.92
C LEU A 235 16.22 3.12 9.84
N ALA A 236 17.00 3.89 10.58
CA ALA A 236 17.98 3.35 11.53
C ALA A 236 17.30 2.49 12.60
N GLY A 237 16.18 2.96 13.15
CA GLY A 237 15.41 2.27 14.18
C GLY A 237 14.85 0.92 13.70
N PHE A 238 14.26 0.88 12.54
CA PHE A 238 13.71 -0.36 11.96
C PHE A 238 14.81 -1.40 11.70
N PHE A 239 15.99 -0.98 11.24
CA PHE A 239 17.09 -1.91 10.97
C PHE A 239 17.90 -2.31 12.23
N VAL A 240 17.91 -1.48 13.29
CA VAL A 240 18.75 -1.68 14.47
C VAL A 240 17.95 -2.07 15.70
N LEU A 241 16.80 -1.41 15.98
CA LEU A 241 16.04 -1.60 17.22
C LEU A 241 15.01 -2.72 17.13
N GLU A 242 14.42 -2.92 15.94
CA GLU A 242 13.45 -4.01 15.78
C GLU A 242 14.07 -5.40 16.04
N PRO A 243 15.27 -5.74 15.54
CA PRO A 243 15.92 -7.00 15.90
C PRO A 243 16.25 -7.17 17.39
N LEU A 244 16.23 -6.07 18.16
CA LEU A 244 16.39 -6.07 19.63
C LEU A 244 15.06 -6.28 20.37
N GLY A 245 13.96 -6.54 19.63
CA GLY A 245 12.63 -6.78 20.19
C GLY A 245 11.78 -5.53 20.40
N ILE A 246 12.18 -4.37 19.88
CA ILE A 246 11.37 -3.14 19.92
C ILE A 246 10.39 -3.19 18.74
N PRO A 247 9.07 -3.19 18.96
CA PRO A 247 8.10 -3.30 17.88
C PRO A 247 8.17 -2.09 16.94
N VAL A 248 7.95 -2.33 15.66
CA VAL A 248 7.97 -1.30 14.59
C VAL A 248 7.04 -0.13 14.94
N SER A 249 5.88 -0.43 15.55
CA SER A 249 4.91 0.58 15.99
C SER A 249 5.47 1.55 17.02
N ALA A 250 6.30 1.09 17.95
CA ALA A 250 6.89 1.95 18.97
C ALA A 250 7.91 2.93 18.34
N ILE A 251 8.71 2.46 17.39
CA ILE A 251 9.67 3.29 16.64
C ILE A 251 8.93 4.33 15.81
N ALA A 252 7.89 3.92 15.09
CA ALA A 252 7.05 4.80 14.29
C ALA A 252 6.32 5.84 15.15
N ALA A 253 5.74 5.42 16.29
CA ALA A 253 5.07 6.31 17.23
C ALA A 253 6.02 7.35 17.85
N LEU A 254 7.26 6.97 18.14
CA LEU A 254 8.29 7.91 18.61
C LEU A 254 8.57 8.97 17.54
N GLY A 255 8.79 8.57 16.29
CA GLY A 255 8.98 9.50 15.17
C GLY A 255 7.80 10.44 14.98
N ALA A 256 6.57 9.91 15.00
CA ALA A 256 5.34 10.70 14.92
C ALA A 256 5.22 11.69 16.08
N GLY A 257 5.53 11.26 17.31
CA GLY A 257 5.49 12.10 18.52
C GLY A 257 6.49 13.26 18.45
N ILE A 258 7.72 13.00 18.01
CA ILE A 258 8.75 14.05 17.83
C ILE A 258 8.27 15.09 16.82
N LEU A 259 7.85 14.64 15.64
CA LEU A 259 7.42 15.54 14.56
C LEU A 259 6.17 16.34 14.97
N PHE A 260 5.23 15.69 15.65
CA PHE A 260 4.01 16.32 16.17
C PHE A 260 4.35 17.41 17.23
N ALA A 261 5.27 17.14 18.14
CA ALA A 261 5.70 18.09 19.17
C ALA A 261 6.34 19.34 18.55
N VAL A 262 7.19 19.15 17.53
CA VAL A 262 7.81 20.26 16.80
C VAL A 262 6.77 21.07 16.04
N ALA A 263 5.90 20.42 15.29
CA ALA A 263 4.82 21.08 14.54
C ALA A 263 3.86 21.87 15.45
N LYS A 264 3.53 21.31 16.62
CA LYS A 264 2.67 21.98 17.62
C LYS A 264 3.34 23.23 18.21
N ARG A 265 4.66 23.19 18.46
CA ARG A 265 5.43 24.33 18.96
C ARG A 265 5.54 25.44 17.91
N GLY A 266 5.70 25.10 16.63
CA GLY A 266 5.81 26.04 15.52
C GLY A 266 4.54 26.83 15.25
N ARG A 267 3.36 26.30 15.63
CA ARG A 267 2.03 26.92 15.45
C ARG A 267 1.67 27.24 13.98
N VAL A 268 2.48 26.83 13.02
CA VAL A 268 2.22 27.00 11.57
C VAL A 268 1.24 25.92 11.09
N ILE A 269 1.45 24.69 11.56
CA ILE A 269 0.65 23.53 11.18
C ILE A 269 -0.48 23.33 12.20
N ASN A 270 -1.69 23.17 11.69
CA ASN A 270 -2.84 22.81 12.53
C ASN A 270 -2.77 21.30 12.88
N THR A 271 -2.06 20.98 13.95
CA THR A 271 -1.88 19.59 14.42
C THR A 271 -3.19 18.89 14.80
N GLY A 272 -4.19 19.66 15.26
CA GLY A 272 -5.52 19.12 15.52
C GLY A 272 -6.23 18.65 14.24
N LYS A 273 -6.07 19.39 13.14
CA LYS A 273 -6.58 18.98 11.82
C LYS A 273 -5.88 17.72 11.33
N VAL A 274 -4.55 17.64 11.50
CA VAL A 274 -3.75 16.45 11.13
C VAL A 274 -4.25 15.21 11.86
N LEU A 275 -4.41 15.27 13.19
CA LEU A 275 -4.91 14.13 13.97
C LEU A 275 -6.33 13.70 13.56
N ARG A 276 -7.23 14.67 13.31
CA ARG A 276 -8.58 14.34 12.85
C ARG A 276 -8.61 13.80 11.43
N GLY A 277 -7.66 14.23 10.59
CA GLY A 277 -7.50 13.76 9.21
C GLY A 277 -6.83 12.39 9.10
N ALA A 278 -6.24 11.88 10.17
CA ALA A 278 -5.70 10.51 10.16
C ALA A 278 -6.84 9.49 9.96
N PRO A 279 -6.58 8.39 9.26
CA PRO A 279 -7.60 7.45 8.83
C PRO A 279 -8.01 6.49 9.95
N TRP A 280 -8.59 7.00 11.04
CA TRP A 280 -9.03 6.21 12.21
C TRP A 280 -10.02 5.11 11.87
N GLN A 281 -10.77 5.28 10.78
CA GLN A 281 -11.67 4.24 10.26
C GLN A 281 -10.93 2.94 9.91
N ILE A 282 -9.64 3.02 9.55
CA ILE A 282 -8.83 1.83 9.24
C ILE A 282 -8.58 0.99 10.49
N VAL A 283 -8.47 1.60 11.67
CA VAL A 283 -8.32 0.86 12.95
C VAL A 283 -9.53 -0.04 13.18
N ILE A 284 -10.73 0.54 13.07
CA ILE A 284 -12.00 -0.19 13.25
C ILE A 284 -12.17 -1.22 12.12
N PHE A 285 -11.83 -0.83 10.88
CA PHE A 285 -11.90 -1.69 9.71
C PHE A 285 -10.99 -2.92 9.85
N SER A 286 -9.72 -2.72 10.24
CA SER A 286 -8.77 -3.81 10.41
C SER A 286 -9.31 -4.83 11.40
N LEU A 287 -9.61 -4.42 12.63
CA LEU A 287 -10.13 -5.35 13.65
C LEU A 287 -11.42 -6.03 13.20
N GLY A 288 -12.39 -5.26 12.70
CA GLY A 288 -13.68 -5.78 12.26
C GLY A 288 -13.56 -6.78 11.11
N MET A 289 -12.78 -6.43 10.09
CA MET A 289 -12.59 -7.28 8.91
C MET A 289 -11.83 -8.56 9.24
N TYR A 290 -10.82 -8.47 10.13
CA TYR A 290 -10.09 -9.64 10.58
C TYR A 290 -10.95 -10.62 11.37
N LEU A 291 -11.86 -10.13 12.23
CA LEU A 291 -12.83 -10.97 12.91
C LEU A 291 -13.74 -11.70 11.92
N VAL A 292 -14.23 -11.00 10.89
CA VAL A 292 -15.07 -11.60 9.85
C VAL A 292 -14.30 -12.69 9.08
N VAL A 293 -13.03 -12.43 8.69
CA VAL A 293 -12.18 -13.43 8.01
C VAL A 293 -11.84 -14.60 8.95
N TYR A 294 -11.63 -14.32 10.22
CA TYR A 294 -11.41 -15.37 11.21
C TYR A 294 -12.62 -16.31 11.34
N GLY A 295 -13.84 -15.75 11.21
CA GLY A 295 -15.07 -16.53 11.09
C GLY A 295 -15.11 -17.45 9.86
N LEU A 296 -14.51 -17.04 8.72
CA LEU A 296 -14.35 -17.92 7.56
C LEU A 296 -13.41 -19.11 7.87
N ARG A 297 -12.31 -18.85 8.59
CA ARG A 297 -11.40 -19.90 9.07
C ARG A 297 -12.13 -20.90 9.95
N ASN A 298 -12.83 -20.43 10.98
CA ASN A 298 -13.59 -21.28 11.90
C ASN A 298 -14.65 -22.12 11.18
N ALA A 299 -15.17 -21.62 10.08
CA ALA A 299 -16.13 -22.35 9.23
C ALA A 299 -15.49 -23.30 8.21
N GLY A 300 -14.14 -23.43 8.17
CA GLY A 300 -13.41 -24.30 7.26
C GLY A 300 -13.36 -23.80 5.80
N LEU A 301 -13.70 -22.53 5.55
CA LEU A 301 -13.66 -21.98 4.16
C LEU A 301 -12.23 -21.76 3.66
N THR A 302 -11.28 -21.50 4.58
CA THR A 302 -9.85 -21.38 4.23
C THR A 302 -9.21 -22.71 3.82
N ASP A 303 -9.80 -23.85 4.19
CA ASP A 303 -9.26 -25.19 3.90
C ASP A 303 -9.27 -25.50 2.39
N TYR A 304 -10.25 -24.95 1.65
CA TYR A 304 -10.27 -25.08 0.20
C TYR A 304 -9.05 -24.39 -0.44
N LEU A 305 -8.73 -23.19 0.02
CA LEU A 305 -7.56 -22.47 -0.46
C LEU A 305 -6.26 -23.18 -0.04
N THR A 306 -6.20 -23.67 1.19
CA THR A 306 -5.08 -24.51 1.68
C THR A 306 -4.84 -25.72 0.79
N THR A 307 -5.91 -26.40 0.35
CA THR A 307 -5.81 -27.53 -0.56
C THR A 307 -5.18 -27.12 -1.91
N VAL A 308 -5.62 -25.99 -2.48
CA VAL A 308 -5.04 -25.47 -3.72
C VAL A 308 -3.55 -25.11 -3.52
N LEU A 309 -3.22 -24.48 -2.41
CA LEU A 309 -1.83 -24.11 -2.08
C LEU A 309 -0.94 -25.36 -1.93
N ASN A 310 -1.44 -26.44 -1.31
CA ASN A 310 -0.72 -27.70 -1.21
C ASN A 310 -0.44 -28.32 -2.58
N MET A 311 -1.44 -28.32 -3.48
CA MET A 311 -1.23 -28.80 -4.86
C MET A 311 -0.18 -27.97 -5.63
N LEU A 312 -0.09 -26.67 -5.37
CA LEU A 312 0.93 -25.80 -5.95
C LEU A 312 2.30 -26.10 -5.34
N ALA A 313 2.37 -26.34 -4.02
CA ALA A 313 3.59 -26.66 -3.29
C ALA A 313 4.23 -27.97 -3.78
N GLU A 314 3.42 -28.99 -4.08
CA GLU A 314 3.89 -30.28 -4.61
C GLU A 314 4.58 -30.13 -5.98
N ARG A 315 4.27 -29.07 -6.74
CA ARG A 315 4.88 -28.76 -8.03
C ARG A 315 6.17 -27.95 -7.92
N GLY A 316 6.62 -27.66 -6.70
CA GLY A 316 7.89 -26.99 -6.41
C GLY A 316 7.80 -25.46 -6.29
N LEU A 317 8.94 -24.83 -6.03
CA LEU A 317 9.08 -23.42 -5.67
C LEU A 317 8.44 -22.46 -6.68
N TRP A 318 8.68 -22.67 -7.97
CA TRP A 318 8.17 -21.78 -9.02
C TRP A 318 6.64 -21.84 -9.12
N ALA A 319 6.06 -23.03 -9.09
CA ALA A 319 4.61 -23.21 -9.14
C ALA A 319 3.93 -22.63 -7.89
N ALA A 320 4.53 -22.84 -6.72
CA ALA A 320 4.06 -22.27 -5.47
C ALA A 320 4.10 -20.74 -5.48
N THR A 321 5.22 -20.15 -5.93
CA THR A 321 5.39 -18.69 -5.97
C THR A 321 4.42 -18.04 -6.96
N LEU A 322 4.46 -18.48 -8.21
CA LEU A 322 3.62 -17.89 -9.28
C LEU A 322 2.14 -18.16 -9.01
N GLY A 323 1.79 -19.40 -8.65
CA GLY A 323 0.40 -19.78 -8.39
C GLY A 323 -0.21 -19.04 -7.20
N THR A 324 0.49 -18.97 -6.08
CA THR A 324 0.02 -18.22 -4.89
C THR A 324 -0.12 -16.74 -5.21
N GLY A 325 0.88 -16.12 -5.84
CA GLY A 325 0.84 -14.70 -6.17
C GLY A 325 -0.29 -14.34 -7.15
N ILE A 326 -0.52 -15.14 -8.19
CA ILE A 326 -1.61 -14.92 -9.15
C ILE A 326 -2.98 -15.11 -8.46
N LEU A 327 -3.12 -16.15 -7.63
CA LEU A 327 -4.35 -16.40 -6.89
C LEU A 327 -4.65 -15.28 -5.90
N SER A 328 -3.66 -14.83 -5.15
CA SER A 328 -3.80 -13.70 -4.22
C SER A 328 -4.12 -12.40 -4.95
N ALA A 329 -3.52 -12.15 -6.14
CA ALA A 329 -3.83 -11.00 -6.97
C ALA A 329 -5.28 -11.03 -7.48
N PHE A 330 -5.76 -12.20 -7.89
CA PHE A 330 -7.15 -12.38 -8.30
C PHE A 330 -8.11 -12.12 -7.14
N LEU A 331 -7.86 -12.74 -5.98
CA LEU A 331 -8.70 -12.55 -4.79
C LEU A 331 -8.72 -11.08 -4.34
N SER A 332 -7.58 -10.43 -4.27
CA SER A 332 -7.48 -9.04 -3.83
C SER A 332 -8.11 -8.04 -4.80
N SER A 333 -8.14 -8.37 -6.09
CA SER A 333 -8.86 -7.57 -7.09
C SER A 333 -10.37 -7.54 -6.87
N ILE A 334 -10.93 -8.56 -6.20
CA ILE A 334 -12.36 -8.72 -5.96
C ILE A 334 -12.73 -8.36 -4.52
N MET A 335 -11.96 -8.87 -3.55
CA MET A 335 -12.30 -8.79 -2.13
C MET A 335 -11.64 -7.63 -1.39
N ASN A 336 -10.78 -6.82 -2.04
CA ASN A 336 -9.86 -5.88 -1.41
C ASN A 336 -8.59 -6.58 -0.85
N ASN A 337 -7.49 -5.82 -0.76
CA ASN A 337 -6.18 -6.34 -0.34
C ASN A 337 -6.16 -6.86 1.12
N MET A 338 -6.81 -6.15 2.04
CA MET A 338 -6.75 -6.47 3.47
C MET A 338 -7.37 -7.83 3.83
N PRO A 339 -8.64 -8.14 3.48
CA PRO A 339 -9.17 -9.46 3.74
C PRO A 339 -8.42 -10.55 2.98
N SER A 340 -7.94 -10.26 1.76
CA SER A 340 -7.23 -11.24 0.93
C SER A 340 -5.91 -11.68 1.53
N VAL A 341 -5.10 -10.74 2.04
CA VAL A 341 -3.81 -11.08 2.65
C VAL A 341 -3.99 -11.99 3.86
N LEU A 342 -5.03 -11.76 4.66
CA LEU A 342 -5.29 -12.59 5.84
C LEU A 342 -5.84 -13.98 5.47
N VAL A 343 -6.77 -14.06 4.52
CA VAL A 343 -7.26 -15.34 3.99
C VAL A 343 -6.08 -16.15 3.44
N GLY A 344 -5.18 -15.52 2.68
CA GLY A 344 -3.97 -16.14 2.18
C GLY A 344 -3.03 -16.59 3.31
N ALA A 345 -2.77 -15.73 4.30
CA ALA A 345 -1.89 -16.05 5.44
C ALA A 345 -2.40 -17.24 6.26
N LEU A 346 -3.69 -17.25 6.62
CA LEU A 346 -4.31 -18.37 7.34
C LEU A 346 -4.26 -19.67 6.55
N SER A 347 -4.43 -19.60 5.23
CA SER A 347 -4.36 -20.78 4.35
C SER A 347 -2.93 -21.30 4.18
N ILE A 348 -1.93 -20.41 4.10
CA ILE A 348 -0.51 -20.77 4.04
C ILE A 348 -0.07 -21.37 5.38
N GLU A 349 -0.50 -20.81 6.51
CA GLU A 349 -0.23 -21.36 7.83
C GLU A 349 -0.69 -22.82 7.93
N GLY A 350 -1.91 -23.10 7.46
CA GLY A 350 -2.50 -24.45 7.43
C GLY A 350 -1.90 -25.41 6.40
N SER A 351 -1.02 -24.96 5.49
CA SER A 351 -0.45 -25.80 4.44
C SER A 351 0.60 -26.78 4.99
N THR A 352 0.77 -27.91 4.30
CA THR A 352 1.79 -28.93 4.60
C THR A 352 3.11 -28.71 3.84
N ALA A 353 3.25 -27.58 3.16
CA ALA A 353 4.43 -27.23 2.40
C ALA A 353 5.69 -27.14 3.27
N SER A 354 6.87 -27.41 2.68
CA SER A 354 8.16 -27.22 3.36
C SER A 354 8.37 -25.73 3.74
N ALA A 355 9.24 -25.47 4.72
CA ALA A 355 9.52 -24.10 5.19
C ALA A 355 9.92 -23.16 4.05
N ALA A 356 10.80 -23.59 3.14
CA ALA A 356 11.25 -22.81 2.00
C ALA A 356 10.13 -22.49 1.00
N ILE A 357 9.20 -23.44 0.78
CA ILE A 357 8.04 -23.20 -0.10
C ILE A 357 7.01 -22.30 0.62
N LYS A 358 6.80 -22.47 1.93
CA LYS A 358 5.94 -21.58 2.72
C LYS A 358 6.45 -20.14 2.68
N GLU A 359 7.76 -19.94 2.84
CA GLU A 359 8.38 -18.62 2.73
C GLU A 359 8.07 -17.97 1.36
N ALA A 360 8.24 -18.72 0.29
CA ALA A 360 7.91 -18.24 -1.05
C ALA A 360 6.43 -17.87 -1.21
N MET A 361 5.53 -18.70 -0.67
CA MET A 361 4.09 -18.43 -0.69
C MET A 361 3.72 -17.19 0.13
N ILE A 362 4.37 -16.96 1.27
CA ILE A 362 4.15 -15.78 2.13
C ILE A 362 4.45 -14.48 1.34
N TYR A 363 5.65 -14.38 0.76
CA TYR A 363 6.01 -13.21 -0.03
C TYR A 363 5.19 -13.10 -1.32
N ALA A 364 4.85 -14.21 -1.96
CA ALA A 364 3.98 -14.21 -3.13
C ALA A 364 2.56 -13.74 -2.81
N ASN A 365 2.02 -14.10 -1.64
CA ASN A 365 0.73 -13.61 -1.16
C ASN A 365 0.75 -12.08 -0.96
N VAL A 366 1.82 -11.55 -0.37
CA VAL A 366 2.02 -10.10 -0.22
C VAL A 366 2.04 -9.42 -1.60
N ILE A 367 2.88 -9.90 -2.53
CA ILE A 367 2.98 -9.35 -3.88
C ILE A 367 1.63 -9.37 -4.60
N GLY A 368 0.91 -10.49 -4.52
CA GLY A 368 -0.42 -10.61 -5.12
C GLY A 368 -1.44 -9.64 -4.53
N CYS A 369 -1.45 -9.51 -3.20
CA CYS A 369 -2.36 -8.62 -2.50
C CYS A 369 -2.04 -7.13 -2.69
N ASP A 370 -0.79 -6.76 -2.99
CA ASP A 370 -0.41 -5.38 -3.28
C ASP A 370 -0.60 -5.00 -4.75
N LEU A 371 -0.24 -5.89 -5.67
CA LEU A 371 -0.30 -5.59 -7.10
C LEU A 371 -1.69 -5.86 -7.71
N GLY A 372 -2.39 -6.89 -7.24
CA GLY A 372 -3.70 -7.29 -7.75
C GLY A 372 -4.77 -6.22 -7.70
N PRO A 373 -4.90 -5.47 -6.59
CA PRO A 373 -5.92 -4.43 -6.45
C PRO A 373 -5.94 -3.37 -7.54
N LYS A 374 -4.82 -3.15 -8.23
CA LYS A 374 -4.73 -2.19 -9.34
C LYS A 374 -5.50 -2.61 -10.59
N ILE A 375 -5.91 -3.86 -10.67
CA ILE A 375 -6.70 -4.35 -11.82
C ILE A 375 -8.10 -3.76 -11.79
N THR A 376 -8.69 -3.57 -10.61
CA THR A 376 -10.05 -3.05 -10.48
C THR A 376 -10.09 -1.83 -9.55
N PRO A 377 -11.02 -0.88 -9.75
CA PRO A 377 -11.18 0.25 -8.84
C PRO A 377 -11.55 -0.15 -7.41
N ILE A 378 -12.19 -1.31 -7.22
CA ILE A 378 -12.68 -1.80 -5.93
C ILE A 378 -11.66 -2.62 -5.16
N GLY A 379 -10.55 -3.02 -5.79
CA GLY A 379 -9.52 -3.86 -5.19
C GLY A 379 -8.76 -3.19 -4.05
N SER A 380 -8.73 -1.85 -4.01
CA SER A 380 -8.09 -1.08 -2.95
C SER A 380 -8.94 0.11 -2.54
N LEU A 381 -9.05 0.32 -1.22
CA LEU A 381 -9.71 1.53 -0.67
C LEU A 381 -8.93 2.79 -1.03
N ALA A 382 -7.61 2.72 -1.07
CA ALA A 382 -6.76 3.81 -1.53
C ALA A 382 -7.11 4.23 -2.96
N THR A 383 -7.35 3.27 -3.85
CA THR A 383 -7.76 3.55 -5.24
C THR A 383 -9.11 4.27 -5.29
N LEU A 384 -10.09 3.85 -4.51
CA LEU A 384 -11.40 4.52 -4.46
C LEU A 384 -11.28 5.95 -3.93
N LEU A 385 -10.51 6.17 -2.86
CA LEU A 385 -10.24 7.50 -2.33
C LEU A 385 -9.46 8.36 -3.34
N TRP A 386 -8.49 7.80 -4.00
CA TRP A 386 -7.72 8.47 -5.03
C TRP A 386 -8.59 8.91 -6.22
N LEU A 387 -9.48 8.05 -6.71
CA LEU A 387 -10.46 8.40 -7.74
C LEU A 387 -11.40 9.53 -7.29
N HIS A 388 -11.80 9.53 -6.01
CA HIS A 388 -12.60 10.59 -5.43
C HIS A 388 -11.85 11.93 -5.40
N VAL A 389 -10.58 11.93 -4.97
CA VAL A 389 -9.71 13.12 -4.99
C VAL A 389 -9.55 13.66 -6.42
N LEU A 390 -9.38 12.79 -7.41
CA LEU A 390 -9.30 13.18 -8.81
C LEU A 390 -10.58 13.84 -9.31
N ALA A 391 -11.73 13.26 -8.97
CA ALA A 391 -13.03 13.82 -9.33
C ALA A 391 -13.24 15.22 -8.76
N GLN A 392 -12.80 15.48 -7.50
CA GLN A 392 -12.79 16.82 -6.90
C GLN A 392 -11.88 17.81 -7.65
N LYS A 393 -10.85 17.31 -8.34
CA LYS A 393 -9.95 18.10 -9.18
C LYS A 393 -10.41 18.17 -10.66
N HIS A 394 -11.64 17.76 -10.95
CA HIS A 394 -12.23 17.72 -12.30
C HIS A 394 -11.47 16.78 -13.27
N ILE A 395 -10.87 15.71 -12.73
CA ILE A 395 -10.28 14.62 -13.51
C ILE A 395 -11.12 13.38 -13.23
N THR A 396 -11.91 12.95 -14.21
CA THR A 396 -12.75 11.75 -14.08
C THR A 396 -12.13 10.61 -14.89
N ILE A 397 -11.96 9.47 -14.24
CA ILE A 397 -11.47 8.24 -14.87
C ILE A 397 -12.62 7.25 -14.91
N GLY A 398 -13.04 6.88 -16.11
CA GLY A 398 -14.09 5.87 -16.29
C GLY A 398 -13.60 4.48 -15.87
N TRP A 399 -14.48 3.68 -15.29
CA TRP A 399 -14.17 2.33 -14.82
C TRP A 399 -13.58 1.42 -15.90
N GLY A 400 -14.13 1.49 -17.12
CA GLY A 400 -13.63 0.70 -18.25
C GLY A 400 -12.21 1.08 -18.66
N TYR A 401 -11.89 2.39 -18.64
CA TYR A 401 -10.53 2.87 -18.90
C TYR A 401 -9.57 2.41 -17.79
N TYR A 402 -9.96 2.59 -16.51
CA TYR A 402 -9.16 2.14 -15.38
C TYR A 402 -8.86 0.64 -15.44
N PHE A 403 -9.90 -0.18 -15.66
CA PHE A 403 -9.77 -1.63 -15.78
C PHE A 403 -8.85 -2.06 -16.92
N ARG A 404 -8.98 -1.43 -18.09
CA ARG A 404 -8.08 -1.69 -19.23
C ARG A 404 -6.63 -1.35 -18.90
N CYS A 405 -6.38 -0.17 -18.32
CA CYS A 405 -5.05 0.25 -17.87
C CYS A 405 -4.52 -0.70 -16.79
N GLY A 406 -5.37 -1.04 -15.82
CA GLY A 406 -5.06 -1.94 -14.72
C GLY A 406 -4.55 -3.29 -15.20
N ILE A 407 -5.28 -3.96 -16.09
CA ILE A 407 -4.86 -5.25 -16.63
C ILE A 407 -3.54 -5.14 -17.41
N ILE A 408 -3.46 -4.20 -18.35
CA ILE A 408 -2.29 -4.08 -19.25
C ILE A 408 -1.02 -3.78 -18.46
N MET A 409 -1.10 -2.96 -17.43
CA MET A 409 0.06 -2.56 -16.63
C MET A 409 0.38 -3.57 -15.52
N THR A 410 -0.65 -4.10 -14.84
CA THR A 410 -0.43 -4.93 -13.66
C THR A 410 0.06 -6.34 -14.01
N LEU A 411 -0.48 -6.97 -15.06
CA LEU A 411 -0.11 -8.36 -15.38
C LEU A 411 1.38 -8.55 -15.65
N PRO A 412 2.05 -7.74 -16.51
CA PRO A 412 3.48 -7.89 -16.72
C PRO A 412 4.30 -7.60 -15.45
N VAL A 413 3.91 -6.57 -14.67
CA VAL A 413 4.59 -6.23 -13.42
C VAL A 413 4.46 -7.37 -12.41
N LEU A 414 3.27 -7.91 -12.23
CA LEU A 414 2.99 -9.04 -11.34
C LEU A 414 3.85 -10.26 -11.70
N LEU A 415 3.83 -10.66 -12.97
CA LEU A 415 4.57 -11.84 -13.44
C LEU A 415 6.09 -11.68 -13.27
N VAL A 416 6.65 -10.51 -13.63
CA VAL A 416 8.07 -10.24 -13.47
C VAL A 416 8.46 -10.19 -11.99
N THR A 417 7.62 -9.58 -11.14
CA THR A 417 7.87 -9.49 -9.70
C THR A 417 7.85 -10.88 -9.04
N LEU A 418 6.88 -11.72 -9.37
CA LEU A 418 6.81 -13.10 -8.87
C LEU A 418 7.97 -13.97 -9.39
N ALA A 419 8.36 -13.79 -10.64
CA ALA A 419 9.55 -14.47 -11.20
C ALA A 419 10.84 -14.00 -10.49
N ALA A 420 10.96 -12.71 -10.22
CA ALA A 420 12.10 -12.17 -9.46
C ALA A 420 12.15 -12.74 -8.04
N LEU A 421 10.99 -12.90 -7.38
CA LEU A 421 10.90 -13.56 -6.07
C LEU A 421 11.34 -15.03 -6.17
N ALA A 422 10.82 -15.79 -7.12
CA ALA A 422 11.19 -17.20 -7.31
C ALA A 422 12.70 -17.36 -7.57
N LEU A 423 13.28 -16.49 -8.41
CA LEU A 423 14.72 -16.45 -8.64
C LEU A 423 15.48 -16.10 -7.35
N ARG A 424 15.07 -15.05 -6.63
CA ARG A 424 15.75 -14.62 -5.40
C ARG A 424 15.80 -15.73 -4.35
N LEU A 425 14.70 -16.49 -4.18
CA LEU A 425 14.63 -17.56 -3.21
C LEU A 425 15.31 -18.86 -3.69
N SER A 426 15.40 -19.08 -5.02
CA SER A 426 16.12 -20.24 -5.54
C SER A 426 17.63 -20.17 -5.28
N PHE A 427 18.22 -18.98 -5.18
CA PHE A 427 19.63 -18.80 -4.80
C PHE A 427 19.91 -19.06 -3.32
N ASN A 428 18.90 -19.06 -2.48
CA ASN A 428 19.03 -19.35 -1.03
C ASN A 428 18.76 -20.80 -0.68
N GLN A 429 18.38 -21.64 -1.66
CA GLN A 429 18.26 -23.09 -1.44
C GLN A 429 19.64 -23.73 -1.55
N PRO A 430 20.05 -24.57 -0.55
CA PRO A 430 21.33 -25.25 -0.55
C PRO A 430 21.45 -26.26 -1.68
#